data_26903c5a6d3f9101287943cb77caa118
#
_entry.id   26903c5a6d3f9101287943cb77caa118
#
_cell.length_a   1.000
_cell.length_b   1.000
_cell.length_c   1.000
_cell.angle_alpha   90.00
_cell.angle_beta   90.00
_cell.angle_gamma   90.00
#
_symmetry.space_group_name_H-M   'P 1'
#
loop_
_entity.id
_entity.type
_entity.pdbx_description
1 polymer ?
#
loop_
_entity_poly.entity_id
_entity_poly.type
_entity_poly.pdbx_seq_one_letter_code
_entity_poly.pdbx_strand_id
1 'polypeptide(L)'
;MNYKLMLRTLGRTLQLEALCLLPPLVTALLYHEDPKPFVWTIVLVALLGTALSCLKAKPEFYSREGYAVVGLIWLTLSLFGALPFFFSGYFPSYIDSFFEVVSGFTTTGCSILTAVEGLPRGILFWRSFSSWIGGMGVLIFTLAFLPKVGGRTQVLVQAEATGPVSSKLVPKTSLSSRILYSIYIAFTGAETLALCLAGMPFYDALLTSFATACTGGFSVRNASIAAYGLHACEIIVTVFMLLCSVNFAVYFLLLTRRLKQALKSDELRFFLCAVLGAVALIFWNLLPAYEAAGHTLRDTWFQVASVVSTSGFSTADFAQWPVLSQLVLIGLMFLGGCAGSTAGGIKCSRILLMLRCAGRSLSRLSHPRATKVVKLDGKAVDEDTLNTVFVFFCLFFLLLGGGCLLVCLDGFDLTTSFTAALTCLSNVGPGLGEVGPMGNFAAFSPLSKVVLSLAMLIGRLEIFPMLILFSPATWRRH
;
A
#
# COMPACT_ATOMS: atom_id res chain seq x y z
N MET A 1 -15.69 -16.43 20.81
CA MET A 1 -15.57 -15.93 19.40
C MET A 1 -16.78 -16.35 18.57
N ASN A 2 -17.27 -15.44 17.75
CA ASN A 2 -18.41 -15.70 16.86
C ASN A 2 -17.91 -16.17 15.47
N TYR A 3 -17.44 -17.43 15.40
CA TYR A 3 -16.92 -18.02 14.16
C TYR A 3 -17.91 -17.95 12.98
N LYS A 4 -19.22 -18.13 13.27
CA LYS A 4 -20.27 -18.05 12.22
C LYS A 4 -20.34 -16.66 11.60
N LEU A 5 -20.19 -15.60 12.40
CA LEU A 5 -20.18 -14.23 11.89
C LEU A 5 -18.91 -13.93 11.10
N MET A 6 -17.75 -14.44 11.56
CA MET A 6 -16.48 -14.32 10.82
C MET A 6 -16.60 -14.99 9.44
N LEU A 7 -17.02 -16.25 9.37
CA LEU A 7 -17.21 -16.97 8.11
C LEU A 7 -18.23 -16.30 7.19
N ARG A 8 -19.34 -15.79 7.74
CA ARG A 8 -20.32 -15.03 6.96
C ARG A 8 -19.74 -13.75 6.37
N THR A 9 -18.88 -13.06 7.12
CA THR A 9 -18.21 -11.83 6.63
C THR A 9 -17.23 -12.18 5.52
N LEU A 10 -16.42 -13.23 5.68
CA LEU A 10 -15.54 -13.75 4.64
C LEU A 10 -16.34 -14.13 3.37
N GLY A 11 -17.47 -14.83 3.52
CA GLY A 11 -18.34 -15.18 2.40
C GLY A 11 -18.82 -13.96 1.60
N ARG A 12 -19.22 -12.89 2.29
CA ARG A 12 -19.62 -11.63 1.64
C ARG A 12 -18.46 -10.93 0.92
N THR A 13 -17.26 -10.99 1.49
CA THR A 13 -16.08 -10.42 0.88
C THR A 13 -15.69 -11.20 -0.39
N LEU A 14 -15.80 -12.54 -0.36
CA LEU A 14 -15.60 -13.38 -1.56
C LEU A 14 -16.65 -13.09 -2.65
N GLN A 15 -17.92 -12.87 -2.30
CA GLN A 15 -18.93 -12.44 -3.28
C GLN A 15 -18.55 -11.11 -3.95
N LEU A 16 -18.02 -10.17 -3.17
CA LEU A 16 -17.53 -8.90 -3.71
C LEU A 16 -16.32 -9.10 -4.63
N GLU A 17 -15.38 -9.99 -4.26
CA GLU A 17 -14.24 -10.35 -5.11
C GLU A 17 -14.69 -10.95 -6.44
N ALA A 18 -15.69 -11.85 -6.42
CA ALA A 18 -16.26 -12.40 -7.65
C ALA A 18 -16.85 -11.30 -8.57
N LEU A 19 -17.46 -10.26 -8.00
CA LEU A 19 -17.92 -9.08 -8.76
C LEU A 19 -16.75 -8.25 -9.31
N CYS A 20 -15.67 -8.12 -8.53
CA CYS A 20 -14.46 -7.40 -8.95
C CYS A 20 -13.68 -8.12 -10.06
N LEU A 21 -13.90 -9.42 -10.27
CA LEU A 21 -13.33 -10.17 -11.39
C LEU A 21 -14.09 -9.99 -12.71
N LEU A 22 -15.25 -9.34 -12.71
CA LEU A 22 -16.01 -9.08 -13.95
C LEU A 22 -15.31 -8.08 -14.90
N PRO A 23 -14.76 -6.93 -14.45
CA PRO A 23 -14.04 -6.02 -15.35
C PRO A 23 -12.85 -6.67 -16.09
N PRO A 24 -11.93 -7.42 -15.43
CA PRO A 24 -10.87 -8.14 -16.16
C PRO A 24 -11.40 -9.23 -17.08
N LEU A 25 -12.50 -9.93 -16.74
CA LEU A 25 -13.17 -10.86 -17.64
C LEU A 25 -13.68 -10.15 -18.88
N VAL A 26 -14.36 -9.01 -18.73
CA VAL A 26 -14.83 -8.21 -19.87
C VAL A 26 -13.66 -7.74 -20.73
N THR A 27 -12.55 -7.34 -20.10
CA THR A 27 -11.34 -6.95 -20.83
C THR A 27 -10.80 -8.13 -21.66
N ALA A 28 -10.69 -9.33 -21.08
CA ALA A 28 -10.25 -10.51 -21.82
C ALA A 28 -11.17 -10.83 -23.03
N LEU A 29 -12.48 -10.70 -22.85
CA LEU A 29 -13.45 -10.89 -23.94
C LEU A 29 -13.32 -9.83 -25.05
N LEU A 30 -13.13 -8.55 -24.69
CA LEU A 30 -12.96 -7.45 -25.66
C LEU A 30 -11.69 -7.60 -26.51
N TYR A 31 -10.63 -8.16 -25.93
CA TYR A 31 -9.37 -8.39 -26.64
C TYR A 31 -9.24 -9.81 -27.22
N HIS A 32 -10.32 -10.62 -27.21
CA HIS A 32 -10.36 -11.98 -27.72
C HIS A 32 -9.33 -12.93 -27.08
N GLU A 33 -9.05 -12.72 -25.78
CA GLU A 33 -8.18 -13.55 -24.97
C GLU A 33 -8.96 -14.70 -24.31
N ASP A 34 -8.29 -15.73 -23.77
CA ASP A 34 -8.94 -16.84 -23.08
C ASP A 34 -9.64 -16.37 -21.78
N PRO A 35 -10.98 -16.41 -21.69
CA PRO A 35 -11.71 -16.01 -20.52
C PRO A 35 -11.74 -17.06 -19.40
N LYS A 36 -11.31 -18.30 -19.67
CA LYS A 36 -11.42 -19.45 -18.73
C LYS A 36 -10.84 -19.16 -17.35
N PRO A 37 -9.63 -18.57 -17.19
CA PRO A 37 -9.06 -18.30 -15.87
C PRO A 37 -9.99 -17.48 -14.98
N PHE A 38 -10.64 -16.47 -15.55
CA PHE A 38 -11.58 -15.62 -14.83
C PHE A 38 -12.89 -16.31 -14.55
N VAL A 39 -13.47 -17.01 -15.55
CA VAL A 39 -14.76 -17.72 -15.40
C VAL A 39 -14.66 -18.79 -14.30
N TRP A 40 -13.62 -19.61 -14.31
CA TRP A 40 -13.44 -20.67 -13.31
C TRP A 40 -13.29 -20.08 -11.92
N THR A 41 -12.50 -19.01 -11.77
CA THR A 41 -12.32 -18.32 -10.50
C THR A 41 -13.62 -17.69 -10.00
N ILE A 42 -14.37 -16.97 -10.86
CA ILE A 42 -15.63 -16.35 -10.49
C ILE A 42 -16.62 -17.40 -9.98
N VAL A 43 -16.79 -18.51 -10.71
CA VAL A 43 -17.71 -19.59 -10.31
C VAL A 43 -17.32 -20.16 -8.95
N LEU A 44 -16.04 -20.49 -8.76
CA LEU A 44 -15.55 -21.07 -7.49
C LEU A 44 -15.73 -20.09 -6.33
N VAL A 45 -15.30 -18.84 -6.49
CA VAL A 45 -15.38 -17.81 -5.43
C VAL A 45 -16.83 -17.43 -5.13
N ALA A 46 -17.69 -17.34 -6.14
CA ALA A 46 -19.13 -17.07 -5.95
C ALA A 46 -19.84 -18.21 -5.21
N LEU A 47 -19.57 -19.47 -5.54
CA LEU A 47 -20.15 -20.63 -4.88
C LEU A 47 -19.72 -20.67 -3.40
N LEU A 48 -18.42 -20.58 -3.12
CA LEU A 48 -17.90 -20.55 -1.74
C LEU A 48 -18.41 -19.34 -0.96
N GLY A 49 -18.39 -18.16 -1.57
CA GLY A 49 -18.88 -16.93 -0.98
C GLY A 49 -20.36 -17.02 -0.61
N THR A 50 -21.19 -17.63 -1.47
CA THR A 50 -22.61 -17.83 -1.23
C THR A 50 -22.84 -18.86 -0.10
N ALA A 51 -22.14 -19.98 -0.13
CA ALA A 51 -22.23 -21.00 0.91
C ALA A 51 -21.91 -20.43 2.31
N LEU A 52 -20.82 -19.65 2.43
CA LEU A 52 -20.41 -19.03 3.68
C LEU A 52 -21.35 -17.87 4.10
N SER A 53 -21.89 -17.10 3.16
CA SER A 53 -22.76 -15.97 3.45
C SER A 53 -24.15 -16.38 3.98
N CYS A 54 -24.62 -17.60 3.66
CA CYS A 54 -25.87 -18.16 4.12
C CYS A 54 -25.86 -18.57 5.61
N LEU A 55 -24.71 -18.59 6.26
CA LEU A 55 -24.60 -18.92 7.68
C LEU A 55 -25.36 -17.92 8.55
N LYS A 56 -26.31 -18.41 9.36
CA LYS A 56 -27.02 -17.58 10.33
C LYS A 56 -26.10 -17.25 11.51
N ALA A 57 -25.85 -15.97 11.77
CA ALA A 57 -24.99 -15.48 12.84
C ALA A 57 -25.60 -14.27 13.54
N LYS A 58 -25.35 -14.13 14.86
CA LYS A 58 -25.71 -12.92 15.63
C LYS A 58 -24.79 -11.76 15.18
N PRO A 59 -25.31 -10.53 14.98
CA PRO A 59 -24.56 -9.43 14.40
C PRO A 59 -23.70 -8.67 15.41
N GLU A 60 -22.97 -9.37 16.27
CA GLU A 60 -22.12 -8.74 17.29
C GLU A 60 -20.67 -9.14 17.12
N PHE A 61 -19.80 -8.14 16.91
CA PHE A 61 -18.34 -8.28 16.94
C PHE A 61 -17.77 -7.64 18.19
N TYR A 62 -16.88 -8.35 18.87
CA TYR A 62 -15.95 -7.75 19.82
C TYR A 62 -14.72 -7.20 19.09
N SER A 63 -14.01 -6.22 19.69
CA SER A 63 -12.84 -5.58 19.06
C SER A 63 -11.79 -6.58 18.60
N ARG A 64 -11.50 -7.60 19.43
CA ARG A 64 -10.58 -8.70 19.12
C ARG A 64 -10.96 -9.49 17.86
N GLU A 65 -12.26 -9.78 17.71
CA GLU A 65 -12.80 -10.50 16.55
C GLU A 65 -12.72 -9.64 15.28
N GLY A 66 -12.90 -8.32 15.41
CA GLY A 66 -12.75 -7.38 14.32
C GLY A 66 -11.35 -7.39 13.71
N TYR A 67 -10.30 -7.31 14.53
CA TYR A 67 -8.93 -7.40 14.06
C TYR A 67 -8.62 -8.73 13.37
N ALA A 68 -9.04 -9.85 13.97
CA ALA A 68 -8.84 -11.18 13.39
C ALA A 68 -9.57 -11.33 12.03
N VAL A 69 -10.79 -10.83 11.92
CA VAL A 69 -11.56 -10.86 10.66
C VAL A 69 -10.88 -10.06 9.57
N VAL A 70 -10.32 -8.87 9.88
CA VAL A 70 -9.58 -8.06 8.91
C VAL A 70 -8.39 -8.84 8.33
N GLY A 71 -7.54 -9.40 9.17
CA GLY A 71 -6.40 -10.18 8.70
C GLY A 71 -6.81 -11.41 7.87
N LEU A 72 -7.88 -12.11 8.29
CA LEU A 72 -8.43 -13.25 7.53
C LEU A 72 -9.02 -12.83 6.17
N ILE A 73 -9.68 -11.67 6.08
CA ILE A 73 -10.20 -11.14 4.82
C ILE A 73 -9.05 -10.94 3.83
N TRP A 74 -8.00 -10.24 4.23
CA TRP A 74 -6.86 -9.99 3.35
C TRP A 74 -6.16 -11.27 2.89
N LEU A 75 -5.96 -12.22 3.81
CA LEU A 75 -5.40 -13.51 3.47
C LEU A 75 -6.31 -14.30 2.50
N THR A 76 -7.63 -14.33 2.75
CA THR A 76 -8.61 -15.05 1.93
C THR A 76 -8.69 -14.44 0.52
N LEU A 77 -8.80 -13.11 0.41
CA LEU A 77 -8.78 -12.41 -0.89
C LEU A 77 -7.49 -12.69 -1.66
N SER A 78 -6.34 -12.71 -1.00
CA SER A 78 -5.07 -13.02 -1.66
C SER A 78 -5.01 -14.47 -2.14
N LEU A 79 -5.56 -15.42 -1.37
CA LEU A 79 -5.60 -16.82 -1.77
C LEU A 79 -6.50 -17.03 -3.01
N PHE A 80 -7.69 -16.45 -3.04
CA PHE A 80 -8.60 -16.63 -4.17
C PHE A 80 -8.28 -15.73 -5.35
N GLY A 81 -7.81 -14.51 -5.10
CA GLY A 81 -7.36 -13.57 -6.13
C GLY A 81 -6.11 -14.03 -6.92
N ALA A 82 -5.35 -15.00 -6.39
CA ALA A 82 -4.23 -15.65 -7.09
C ALA A 82 -4.69 -16.63 -8.18
N LEU A 83 -5.94 -17.13 -8.10
CA LEU A 83 -6.43 -18.17 -9.01
C LEU A 83 -6.44 -17.76 -10.50
N PRO A 84 -6.84 -16.53 -10.89
CA PRO A 84 -6.76 -16.12 -12.29
C PRO A 84 -5.33 -16.17 -12.82
N PHE A 85 -4.34 -15.78 -12.02
CA PHE A 85 -2.92 -15.86 -12.39
C PHE A 85 -2.48 -17.31 -12.56
N PHE A 86 -2.80 -18.18 -11.60
CA PHE A 86 -2.48 -19.58 -11.64
C PHE A 86 -3.12 -20.32 -12.84
N PHE A 87 -4.42 -20.12 -13.06
CA PHE A 87 -5.14 -20.77 -14.16
C PHE A 87 -4.75 -20.22 -15.54
N SER A 88 -4.16 -19.05 -15.62
CA SER A 88 -3.68 -18.47 -16.87
C SER A 88 -2.46 -19.20 -17.44
N GLY A 89 -1.71 -19.93 -16.60
CA GLY A 89 -0.49 -20.64 -16.99
C GLY A 89 0.75 -19.76 -17.21
N TYR A 90 0.64 -18.43 -17.03
CA TYR A 90 1.78 -17.51 -17.16
C TYR A 90 2.67 -17.44 -15.91
N PHE A 91 2.19 -17.97 -14.81
CA PHE A 91 2.91 -17.99 -13.53
C PHE A 91 3.39 -19.42 -13.25
N PRO A 92 4.70 -19.63 -12.92
CA PRO A 92 5.28 -20.96 -12.77
C PRO A 92 4.63 -21.82 -11.68
N SER A 93 4.18 -21.20 -10.59
CA SER A 93 3.58 -21.88 -9.46
C SER A 93 2.44 -21.09 -8.82
N TYR A 94 1.66 -21.78 -7.96
CA TYR A 94 0.64 -21.09 -7.16
C TYR A 94 1.27 -20.11 -6.15
N ILE A 95 2.45 -20.39 -5.61
CA ILE A 95 3.18 -19.49 -4.70
C ILE A 95 3.56 -18.19 -5.43
N ASP A 96 3.98 -18.28 -6.69
CA ASP A 96 4.28 -17.13 -7.54
C ASP A 96 3.03 -16.29 -7.81
N SER A 97 1.92 -16.96 -8.15
CA SER A 97 0.62 -16.30 -8.33
C SER A 97 0.14 -15.61 -7.05
N PHE A 98 0.34 -16.25 -5.90
CA PHE A 98 0.01 -15.71 -4.59
C PHE A 98 0.88 -14.49 -4.24
N PHE A 99 2.21 -14.56 -4.48
CA PHE A 99 3.11 -13.43 -4.28
C PHE A 99 2.69 -12.21 -5.10
N GLU A 100 2.41 -12.40 -6.40
CA GLU A 100 2.02 -11.33 -7.30
C GLU A 100 0.69 -10.68 -6.88
N VAL A 101 -0.32 -11.48 -6.51
CA VAL A 101 -1.61 -10.92 -6.08
C VAL A 101 -1.54 -10.28 -4.70
N VAL A 102 -0.74 -10.83 -3.77
CA VAL A 102 -0.49 -10.17 -2.46
C VAL A 102 0.17 -8.82 -2.70
N SER A 103 1.21 -8.78 -3.55
CA SER A 103 1.85 -7.52 -3.94
C SER A 103 0.85 -6.54 -4.56
N GLY A 104 -0.11 -7.04 -5.35
CA GLY A 104 -1.22 -6.25 -5.86
C GLY A 104 -2.08 -5.70 -4.73
N PHE A 105 -2.80 -6.53 -4.01
CA PHE A 105 -3.73 -6.08 -2.97
C PHE A 105 -3.09 -5.22 -1.89
N THR A 106 -1.84 -5.53 -1.50
CA THR A 106 -1.11 -4.72 -0.51
C THR A 106 -0.49 -3.45 -1.09
N THR A 107 -0.70 -3.21 -2.39
CA THR A 107 -0.15 -2.05 -3.12
C THR A 107 1.38 -1.93 -2.99
N THR A 108 2.07 -3.07 -2.98
CA THR A 108 3.53 -3.11 -2.83
C THR A 108 4.24 -2.90 -4.17
N GLY A 109 3.76 -3.53 -5.25
CA GLY A 109 4.37 -3.40 -6.58
C GLY A 109 5.58 -4.32 -6.86
N CYS A 110 5.96 -5.19 -5.91
CA CYS A 110 6.95 -6.25 -6.15
C CYS A 110 6.41 -7.24 -7.18
N SER A 111 7.21 -7.65 -8.15
CA SER A 111 6.80 -8.59 -9.20
C SER A 111 7.79 -9.74 -9.34
N ILE A 112 7.25 -10.93 -9.61
CA ILE A 112 8.05 -12.10 -10.03
C ILE A 112 8.20 -12.17 -11.55
N LEU A 113 7.51 -11.31 -12.29
CA LEU A 113 7.50 -11.34 -13.73
C LEU A 113 8.80 -10.77 -14.30
N THR A 114 9.43 -11.48 -15.20
CA THR A 114 10.61 -11.02 -15.95
C THR A 114 10.23 -10.24 -17.20
N ALA A 115 9.05 -10.53 -17.77
CA ALA A 115 8.49 -9.84 -18.93
C ALA A 115 6.99 -9.63 -18.74
N VAL A 116 6.58 -8.36 -18.70
CA VAL A 116 5.17 -7.96 -18.49
C VAL A 116 4.42 -7.80 -19.81
N GLU A 117 5.13 -7.36 -20.85
CA GLU A 117 4.56 -6.95 -22.14
C GLU A 117 3.94 -8.10 -22.96
N GLY A 118 4.31 -9.34 -22.66
CA GLY A 118 3.74 -10.54 -23.29
C GLY A 118 2.50 -11.12 -22.63
N LEU A 119 2.04 -10.51 -21.53
CA LEU A 119 0.88 -11.01 -20.77
C LEU A 119 -0.45 -10.57 -21.40
N PRO A 120 -1.51 -11.41 -21.30
CA PRO A 120 -2.86 -11.03 -21.71
C PRO A 120 -3.33 -9.76 -20.97
N ARG A 121 -4.05 -8.89 -21.70
CA ARG A 121 -4.57 -7.63 -21.15
C ARG A 121 -5.55 -7.85 -19.99
N GLY A 122 -6.35 -8.91 -20.03
CA GLY A 122 -7.21 -9.28 -18.90
C GLY A 122 -6.41 -9.54 -17.61
N ILE A 123 -5.27 -10.23 -17.71
CA ILE A 123 -4.36 -10.51 -16.59
C ILE A 123 -3.69 -9.22 -16.08
N LEU A 124 -3.21 -8.36 -17.00
CA LEU A 124 -2.64 -7.05 -16.64
C LEU A 124 -3.67 -6.14 -15.97
N PHE A 125 -4.92 -6.20 -16.45
CA PHE A 125 -6.02 -5.47 -15.84
C PHE A 125 -6.25 -5.94 -14.39
N TRP A 126 -6.37 -7.26 -14.16
CA TRP A 126 -6.56 -7.80 -12.79
C TRP A 126 -5.40 -7.42 -11.87
N ARG A 127 -4.18 -7.46 -12.35
CA ARG A 127 -2.96 -7.07 -11.63
C ARG A 127 -3.04 -5.62 -11.11
N SER A 128 -3.36 -4.66 -11.97
CA SER A 128 -3.48 -3.25 -11.60
C SER A 128 -4.77 -2.95 -10.83
N PHE A 129 -5.88 -3.65 -11.15
CA PHE A 129 -7.17 -3.44 -10.51
C PHE A 129 -7.21 -4.01 -9.10
N SER A 130 -6.56 -5.15 -8.83
CA SER A 130 -6.39 -5.67 -7.47
C SER A 130 -5.65 -4.67 -6.58
N SER A 131 -4.63 -4.00 -7.11
CA SER A 131 -3.94 -2.91 -6.40
C SER A 131 -4.86 -1.73 -6.12
N TRP A 132 -5.66 -1.32 -7.11
CA TRP A 132 -6.60 -0.23 -6.95
C TRP A 132 -7.66 -0.51 -5.86
N ILE A 133 -8.18 -1.75 -5.78
CA ILE A 133 -9.10 -2.18 -4.72
C ILE A 133 -8.39 -2.14 -3.35
N GLY A 134 -7.15 -2.62 -3.28
CA GLY A 134 -6.35 -2.67 -2.07
C GLY A 134 -5.92 -1.30 -1.54
N GLY A 135 -5.79 -0.29 -2.44
CA GLY A 135 -5.26 1.03 -2.11
C GLY A 135 -6.02 1.77 -1.00
N MET A 136 -7.33 1.81 -1.09
CA MET A 136 -8.18 2.44 -0.04
C MET A 136 -8.58 1.48 1.07
N GLY A 137 -8.12 0.24 1.02
CA GLY A 137 -8.50 -0.82 1.96
C GLY A 137 -9.79 -1.53 1.58
N VAL A 138 -9.74 -2.85 1.65
CA VAL A 138 -10.82 -3.74 1.22
C VAL A 138 -12.11 -3.54 2.03
N LEU A 139 -11.98 -3.27 3.34
CA LEU A 139 -13.16 -3.05 4.20
C LEU A 139 -13.79 -1.68 3.98
N ILE A 140 -13.00 -0.64 3.75
CA ILE A 140 -13.51 0.68 3.39
C ILE A 140 -14.26 0.59 2.07
N PHE A 141 -13.73 -0.16 1.08
CA PHE A 141 -14.38 -0.48 -0.17
C PHE A 141 -15.71 -1.22 0.08
N THR A 142 -15.69 -2.30 0.87
CA THR A 142 -16.89 -3.07 1.22
C THR A 142 -17.97 -2.20 1.88
N LEU A 143 -17.58 -1.29 2.76
CA LEU A 143 -18.51 -0.39 3.44
C LEU A 143 -19.06 0.74 2.57
N ALA A 144 -18.30 1.17 1.58
CA ALA A 144 -18.76 2.16 0.61
C ALA A 144 -19.89 1.60 -0.26
N PHE A 145 -19.74 0.34 -0.71
CA PHE A 145 -20.67 -0.32 -1.64
C PHE A 145 -21.74 -1.20 -0.95
N LEU A 146 -21.44 -1.77 0.23
CA LEU A 146 -22.34 -2.63 0.99
C LEU A 146 -22.64 -2.07 2.39
N PRO A 147 -23.35 -0.94 2.53
CA PRO A 147 -23.54 -0.26 3.81
C PRO A 147 -24.36 -1.04 4.86
N LYS A 148 -24.99 -2.16 4.50
CA LYS A 148 -25.81 -3.01 5.40
C LYS A 148 -25.03 -4.18 6.02
N VAL A 149 -23.71 -4.12 6.10
CA VAL A 149 -22.95 -5.06 6.92
C VAL A 149 -23.23 -4.73 8.37
N GLY A 150 -24.20 -5.45 8.97
CA GLY A 150 -24.63 -5.23 10.34
C GLY A 150 -23.52 -5.55 11.35
N GLY A 151 -23.58 -4.93 12.50
CA GLY A 151 -22.62 -5.08 13.57
C GLY A 151 -21.85 -3.78 13.88
N ARG A 152 -20.91 -3.83 14.79
CA ARG A 152 -20.06 -2.68 15.14
C ARG A 152 -19.05 -2.41 14.00
N THR A 153 -19.53 -1.96 12.84
CA THR A 153 -18.79 -1.57 11.64
C THR A 153 -17.59 -0.66 11.96
N GLN A 154 -17.71 0.14 13.01
CA GLN A 154 -16.67 1.04 13.48
C GLN A 154 -15.40 0.29 13.93
N VAL A 155 -15.53 -0.89 14.53
CA VAL A 155 -14.38 -1.70 14.97
C VAL A 155 -13.58 -2.22 13.77
N LEU A 156 -14.29 -2.65 12.71
CA LEU A 156 -13.65 -3.11 11.47
C LEU A 156 -12.89 -1.98 10.77
N VAL A 157 -13.50 -0.78 10.70
CA VAL A 157 -12.84 0.38 10.10
C VAL A 157 -11.64 0.85 10.93
N GLN A 158 -11.73 0.81 12.26
CA GLN A 158 -10.60 1.15 13.11
C GLN A 158 -9.45 0.14 12.97
N ALA A 159 -9.75 -1.13 12.72
CA ALA A 159 -8.75 -2.16 12.52
C ALA A 159 -7.99 -2.04 11.19
N GLU A 160 -8.58 -1.38 10.18
CA GLU A 160 -7.96 -1.13 8.88
C GLU A 160 -7.48 0.33 8.72
N ALA A 161 -7.91 1.23 9.62
CA ALA A 161 -7.53 2.64 9.54
C ALA A 161 -6.03 2.84 9.79
N THR A 162 -5.37 3.53 8.88
CA THR A 162 -3.93 3.79 8.93
C THR A 162 -3.58 4.98 9.84
N GLY A 163 -2.60 4.80 10.72
CA GLY A 163 -2.03 5.86 11.56
C GLY A 163 -2.49 5.87 13.02
N PRO A 164 -1.74 6.57 13.89
CA PRO A 164 -1.93 6.55 15.35
C PRO A 164 -3.17 7.31 15.82
N VAL A 165 -3.71 8.23 15.01
CA VAL A 165 -4.87 9.05 15.35
C VAL A 165 -5.86 9.05 14.17
N SER A 166 -6.97 8.34 14.31
CA SER A 166 -8.03 8.34 13.30
C SER A 166 -8.92 9.58 13.43
N SER A 167 -8.88 10.49 12.46
CA SER A 167 -9.80 11.60 12.38
C SER A 167 -11.11 11.18 11.69
N LYS A 168 -12.24 11.23 12.39
CA LYS A 168 -13.55 11.06 11.75
C LYS A 168 -13.90 12.32 10.98
N LEU A 169 -14.11 12.20 9.65
CA LEU A 169 -14.54 13.31 8.79
C LEU A 169 -15.97 13.75 9.10
N VAL A 170 -16.86 12.78 9.34
CA VAL A 170 -18.27 12.98 9.69
C VAL A 170 -18.72 11.91 10.68
N PRO A 171 -19.82 12.14 11.45
CA PRO A 171 -20.28 11.21 12.49
C PRO A 171 -20.60 9.80 12.00
N LYS A 172 -21.09 9.65 10.75
CA LYS A 172 -21.41 8.35 10.14
C LYS A 172 -20.22 7.77 9.38
N THR A 173 -19.69 6.64 9.81
CA THR A 173 -18.54 5.96 9.21
C THR A 173 -18.73 5.64 7.72
N SER A 174 -19.93 5.16 7.32
CA SER A 174 -20.21 4.86 5.91
C SER A 174 -20.21 6.10 5.00
N LEU A 175 -20.59 7.27 5.53
CA LEU A 175 -20.52 8.52 4.77
C LEU A 175 -19.07 9.00 4.62
N SER A 176 -18.25 8.87 5.66
CA SER A 176 -16.81 9.14 5.57
C SER A 176 -16.13 8.26 4.53
N SER A 177 -16.43 6.94 4.51
CA SER A 177 -15.89 6.01 3.52
C SER A 177 -16.30 6.41 2.09
N ARG A 178 -17.57 6.76 1.86
CA ARG A 178 -18.03 7.19 0.53
C ARG A 178 -17.33 8.45 0.05
N ILE A 179 -17.15 9.45 0.92
CA ILE A 179 -16.43 10.69 0.57
C ILE A 179 -14.99 10.38 0.17
N LEU A 180 -14.27 9.57 0.98
CA LEU A 180 -12.89 9.18 0.68
C LEU A 180 -12.79 8.44 -0.66
N TYR A 181 -13.71 7.48 -0.92
CA TYR A 181 -13.75 6.78 -2.20
C TYR A 181 -14.08 7.70 -3.38
N SER A 182 -14.97 8.66 -3.20
CA SER A 182 -15.29 9.65 -4.26
C SER A 182 -14.06 10.48 -4.64
N ILE A 183 -13.26 10.91 -3.66
CA ILE A 183 -11.99 11.62 -3.90
C ILE A 183 -10.99 10.72 -4.64
N TYR A 184 -10.88 9.47 -4.21
CA TYR A 184 -10.01 8.46 -4.82
C TYR A 184 -10.36 8.20 -6.29
N ILE A 185 -11.65 7.98 -6.58
CA ILE A 185 -12.15 7.80 -7.95
C ILE A 185 -11.92 9.06 -8.79
N ALA A 186 -12.14 10.25 -8.21
CA ALA A 186 -11.92 11.52 -8.90
C ALA A 186 -10.43 11.71 -9.27
N PHE A 187 -9.50 11.36 -8.39
CA PHE A 187 -8.07 11.40 -8.70
C PHE A 187 -7.70 10.40 -9.80
N THR A 188 -8.19 9.15 -9.71
CA THR A 188 -7.97 8.15 -10.75
C THR A 188 -8.48 8.64 -12.12
N GLY A 189 -9.69 9.17 -12.18
CA GLY A 189 -10.27 9.69 -13.43
C GLY A 189 -9.54 10.92 -13.99
N ALA A 190 -9.16 11.85 -13.10
CA ALA A 190 -8.41 13.04 -13.49
C ALA A 190 -7.01 12.69 -14.03
N GLU A 191 -6.32 11.76 -13.40
CA GLU A 191 -5.02 11.28 -13.87
C GLU A 191 -5.13 10.53 -15.19
N THR A 192 -6.11 9.62 -15.33
CA THR A 192 -6.35 8.91 -16.59
C THR A 192 -6.57 9.90 -17.74
N LEU A 193 -7.41 10.92 -17.51
CA LEU A 193 -7.66 11.96 -18.52
C LEU A 193 -6.38 12.73 -18.84
N ALA A 194 -5.62 13.15 -17.84
CA ALA A 194 -4.39 13.89 -18.03
C ALA A 194 -3.33 13.10 -18.82
N LEU A 195 -3.16 11.80 -18.50
CA LEU A 195 -2.25 10.90 -19.22
C LEU A 195 -2.67 10.67 -20.66
N CYS A 196 -3.98 10.50 -20.93
CA CYS A 196 -4.50 10.41 -22.30
C CYS A 196 -4.23 11.69 -23.10
N LEU A 197 -4.44 12.87 -22.51
CA LEU A 197 -4.13 14.15 -23.15
C LEU A 197 -2.63 14.35 -23.40
N ALA A 198 -1.79 13.74 -22.57
CA ALA A 198 -0.33 13.71 -22.73
C ALA A 198 0.15 12.72 -23.81
N GLY A 199 -0.77 11.93 -24.42
CA GLY A 199 -0.46 11.00 -25.51
C GLY A 199 -0.31 9.53 -25.12
N MET A 200 -0.59 9.15 -23.87
CA MET A 200 -0.59 7.75 -23.44
C MET A 200 -1.85 7.04 -23.94
N PRO A 201 -1.76 5.79 -24.45
CA PRO A 201 -2.94 5.00 -24.83
C PRO A 201 -3.91 4.83 -23.66
N PHE A 202 -5.23 4.90 -23.91
CA PHE A 202 -6.25 4.87 -22.86
C PHE A 202 -6.13 3.67 -21.91
N TYR A 203 -5.86 2.48 -22.42
CA TYR A 203 -5.69 1.28 -21.61
C TYR A 203 -4.50 1.41 -20.65
N ASP A 204 -3.34 1.84 -21.17
CA ASP A 204 -2.13 2.04 -20.37
C ASP A 204 -2.32 3.17 -19.36
N ALA A 205 -2.97 4.28 -19.77
CA ALA A 205 -3.29 5.42 -18.92
C ALA A 205 -4.20 5.02 -17.74
N LEU A 206 -5.24 4.20 -18.00
CA LEU A 206 -6.15 3.71 -16.98
C LEU A 206 -5.43 2.82 -15.96
N LEU A 207 -4.62 1.85 -16.41
CA LEU A 207 -3.90 0.95 -15.53
C LEU A 207 -2.79 1.67 -14.74
N THR A 208 -2.11 2.63 -15.36
CA THR A 208 -1.15 3.50 -14.67
C THR A 208 -1.85 4.32 -13.60
N SER A 209 -3.00 4.92 -13.90
CA SER A 209 -3.76 5.69 -12.91
C SER A 209 -4.30 4.82 -11.76
N PHE A 210 -4.67 3.55 -12.02
CA PHE A 210 -4.98 2.61 -10.95
C PHE A 210 -3.79 2.42 -10.02
N ALA A 211 -2.61 2.16 -10.58
CA ALA A 211 -1.39 1.90 -9.83
C ALA A 211 -0.84 3.14 -9.13
N THR A 212 -0.99 4.34 -9.71
CA THR A 212 -0.60 5.62 -9.08
C THR A 212 -1.54 5.98 -7.92
N ALA A 213 -2.85 5.95 -8.15
CA ALA A 213 -3.84 6.33 -7.13
C ALA A 213 -3.75 5.43 -5.89
N CYS A 214 -3.52 4.14 -6.08
CA CYS A 214 -3.33 3.20 -4.98
C CYS A 214 -1.91 3.21 -4.40
N THR A 215 -0.96 3.92 -5.03
CA THR A 215 0.46 3.91 -4.70
C THR A 215 1.09 2.50 -4.77
N GLY A 216 0.73 1.72 -5.82
CA GLY A 216 1.10 0.32 -5.94
C GLY A 216 2.13 0.00 -7.03
N GLY A 217 2.43 0.94 -7.95
CA GLY A 217 3.53 0.90 -8.89
C GLY A 217 3.54 -0.19 -9.97
N PHE A 218 2.50 -0.99 -10.07
CA PHE A 218 2.42 -1.97 -11.14
C PHE A 218 2.33 -1.28 -12.52
N SER A 219 3.29 -1.59 -13.39
CA SER A 219 3.33 -1.11 -14.77
C SER A 219 2.90 -2.20 -15.75
N VAL A 220 2.42 -1.77 -16.92
CA VAL A 220 2.15 -2.62 -18.10
C VAL A 220 3.37 -2.71 -19.04
N ARG A 221 4.46 -2.01 -18.71
CA ARG A 221 5.74 -2.01 -19.44
C ARG A 221 6.88 -2.39 -18.51
N ASN A 222 7.85 -3.13 -19.02
CA ASN A 222 9.02 -3.54 -18.24
C ASN A 222 9.86 -2.36 -17.74
N ALA A 223 10.06 -1.34 -18.58
CA ALA A 223 10.77 -0.13 -18.20
C ALA A 223 9.88 0.90 -17.48
N SER A 224 8.74 0.47 -16.92
CA SER A 224 7.82 1.32 -16.15
C SER A 224 7.40 2.58 -16.95
N ILE A 225 7.39 3.75 -16.32
CA ILE A 225 7.00 5.02 -16.96
C ILE A 225 8.04 5.49 -17.99
N ALA A 226 9.31 5.12 -17.83
CA ALA A 226 10.36 5.43 -18.81
C ALA A 226 10.06 4.89 -20.21
N ALA A 227 9.32 3.76 -20.32
CA ALA A 227 8.99 3.14 -21.61
C ALA A 227 8.22 4.05 -22.58
N TYR A 228 7.51 5.04 -22.07
CA TYR A 228 6.71 5.94 -22.91
C TYR A 228 7.51 7.11 -23.51
N GLY A 229 8.67 7.48 -22.94
CA GLY A 229 9.49 8.59 -23.40
C GLY A 229 8.79 9.96 -23.37
N LEU A 230 7.67 10.07 -22.66
CA LEU A 230 6.82 11.26 -22.59
C LEU A 230 7.04 12.01 -21.27
N HIS A 231 7.82 13.09 -21.30
CA HIS A 231 8.12 13.91 -20.12
C HIS A 231 6.85 14.43 -19.41
N ALA A 232 5.79 14.73 -20.18
CA ALA A 232 4.51 15.14 -19.60
C ALA A 232 3.89 14.05 -18.73
N CYS A 233 3.97 12.76 -19.14
CA CYS A 233 3.47 11.64 -18.36
C CYS A 233 4.28 11.48 -17.06
N GLU A 234 5.62 11.62 -17.12
CA GLU A 234 6.48 11.56 -15.93
C GLU A 234 6.07 12.61 -14.89
N ILE A 235 5.85 13.87 -15.33
CA ILE A 235 5.43 14.96 -14.44
C ILE A 235 4.04 14.71 -13.86
N ILE A 236 3.06 14.26 -14.68
CA ILE A 236 1.69 13.96 -14.23
C ILE A 236 1.74 12.88 -13.16
N VAL A 237 2.40 11.74 -13.42
CA VAL A 237 2.54 10.64 -12.47
C VAL A 237 3.22 11.10 -11.18
N THR A 238 4.31 11.90 -11.27
CA THR A 238 5.00 12.45 -10.10
C THR A 238 4.06 13.27 -9.21
N VAL A 239 3.27 14.14 -9.81
CA VAL A 239 2.31 14.99 -9.07
C VAL A 239 1.24 14.13 -8.41
N PHE A 240 0.65 13.16 -9.13
CA PHE A 240 -0.40 12.30 -8.57
C PHE A 240 0.14 11.35 -7.49
N MET A 241 1.36 10.80 -7.63
CA MET A 241 2.02 10.03 -6.57
C MET A 241 2.12 10.84 -5.26
N LEU A 242 2.58 12.10 -5.33
CA LEU A 242 2.65 12.97 -4.16
C LEU A 242 1.27 13.31 -3.59
N LEU A 243 0.29 13.61 -4.46
CA LEU A 243 -1.09 13.88 -4.02
C LEU A 243 -1.70 12.67 -3.30
N CYS A 244 -1.54 11.46 -3.81
CA CYS A 244 -2.07 10.25 -3.20
C CYS A 244 -1.35 9.86 -1.90
N SER A 245 -0.15 10.39 -1.64
CA SER A 245 0.61 10.21 -0.40
C SER A 245 0.20 11.14 0.74
N VAL A 246 -0.57 12.17 0.44
CA VAL A 246 -1.12 13.08 1.44
C VAL A 246 -2.39 12.49 2.06
N ASN A 247 -2.62 12.77 3.34
CA ASN A 247 -3.83 12.36 4.03
C ASN A 247 -5.11 12.80 3.29
N PHE A 248 -5.98 11.87 2.92
CA PHE A 248 -7.21 12.16 2.19
C PHE A 248 -8.17 13.08 2.96
N ALA A 249 -8.07 13.15 4.30
CA ALA A 249 -8.81 14.10 5.11
C ALA A 249 -8.45 15.58 4.79
N VAL A 250 -7.22 15.83 4.35
CA VAL A 250 -6.78 17.18 3.93
C VAL A 250 -7.59 17.63 2.71
N TYR A 251 -7.83 16.76 1.73
CA TYR A 251 -8.65 17.09 0.56
C TYR A 251 -10.11 17.37 0.92
N PHE A 252 -10.67 16.65 1.89
CA PHE A 252 -11.99 16.96 2.41
C PHE A 252 -12.05 18.35 3.06
N LEU A 253 -10.99 18.74 3.81
CA LEU A 253 -10.88 20.09 4.37
C LEU A 253 -10.75 21.16 3.28
N LEU A 254 -10.03 20.88 2.19
CA LEU A 254 -9.93 21.78 1.03
C LEU A 254 -11.29 21.95 0.34
N LEU A 255 -12.01 20.85 0.08
CA LEU A 255 -13.35 20.89 -0.53
C LEU A 255 -14.37 21.65 0.34
N THR A 256 -14.24 21.58 1.67
CA THR A 256 -15.07 22.31 2.62
C THR A 256 -14.57 23.74 2.92
N ARG A 257 -13.62 24.26 2.12
CA ARG A 257 -13.03 25.62 2.23
C ARG A 257 -12.32 25.91 3.55
N ARG A 258 -11.85 24.87 4.24
CA ARG A 258 -11.11 25.02 5.52
C ARG A 258 -9.59 25.03 5.30
N LEU A 259 -9.11 25.83 4.34
CA LEU A 259 -7.71 25.94 3.91
C LEU A 259 -6.72 26.13 5.08
N LYS A 260 -7.06 27.01 6.04
CA LYS A 260 -6.19 27.29 7.20
C LYS A 260 -5.96 26.06 8.08
N GLN A 261 -6.96 25.16 8.18
CA GLN A 261 -6.81 23.91 8.95
C GLN A 261 -5.98 22.88 8.19
N ALA A 262 -6.18 22.77 6.87
CA ALA A 262 -5.41 21.88 6.02
C ALA A 262 -3.91 22.21 6.04
N LEU A 263 -3.54 23.50 5.89
CA LEU A 263 -2.15 23.97 5.88
C LEU A 263 -1.49 23.99 7.28
N LYS A 264 -2.26 23.90 8.36
CA LYS A 264 -1.73 23.80 9.73
C LYS A 264 -1.38 22.37 10.15
N SER A 265 -1.63 21.35 9.31
CA SER A 265 -1.26 19.98 9.62
C SER A 265 0.25 19.85 9.77
N ASP A 266 0.68 19.44 10.96
CA ASP A 266 2.07 19.21 11.29
C ASP A 266 2.67 18.08 10.41
N GLU A 267 1.87 17.03 10.18
CA GLU A 267 2.26 15.90 9.35
C GLU A 267 2.51 16.31 7.89
N LEU A 268 1.59 17.10 7.29
CA LEU A 268 1.76 17.59 5.92
C LEU A 268 3.04 18.42 5.76
N ARG A 269 3.31 19.32 6.72
CA ARG A 269 4.54 20.12 6.71
C ARG A 269 5.79 19.27 6.82
N PHE A 270 5.78 18.29 7.73
CA PHE A 270 6.89 17.38 7.89
C PHE A 270 7.13 16.56 6.61
N PHE A 271 6.06 16.03 6.00
CA PHE A 271 6.14 15.32 4.73
C PHE A 271 6.76 16.16 3.61
N LEU A 272 6.26 17.39 3.42
CA LEU A 272 6.79 18.29 2.39
C LEU A 272 8.26 18.67 2.66
N CYS A 273 8.64 18.94 3.91
CA CYS A 273 10.04 19.20 4.27
C CYS A 273 10.94 17.99 3.99
N ALA A 274 10.47 16.77 4.28
CA ALA A 274 11.23 15.55 3.99
C ALA A 274 11.42 15.34 2.48
N VAL A 275 10.37 15.53 1.68
CA VAL A 275 10.43 15.42 0.22
C VAL A 275 11.39 16.45 -0.37
N LEU A 276 11.24 17.73 0.00
CA LEU A 276 12.10 18.82 -0.51
C LEU A 276 13.56 18.63 -0.09
N GLY A 277 13.80 18.22 1.16
CA GLY A 277 15.14 17.91 1.67
C GLY A 277 15.79 16.75 0.95
N ALA A 278 15.05 15.66 0.68
CA ALA A 278 15.53 14.51 -0.07
C ALA A 278 15.85 14.91 -1.54
N VAL A 279 14.95 15.64 -2.21
CA VAL A 279 15.21 16.15 -3.57
C VAL A 279 16.47 17.00 -3.61
N ALA A 280 16.63 17.94 -2.68
CA ALA A 280 17.80 18.80 -2.64
C ALA A 280 19.11 18.03 -2.44
N LEU A 281 19.12 17.05 -1.50
CA LEU A 281 20.30 16.23 -1.22
C LEU A 281 20.67 15.32 -2.39
N ILE A 282 19.70 14.62 -2.98
CA ILE A 282 19.94 13.71 -4.10
C ILE A 282 20.35 14.52 -5.34
N PHE A 283 19.66 15.62 -5.64
CA PHE A 283 19.99 16.48 -6.76
C PHE A 283 21.44 16.99 -6.66
N TRP A 284 21.83 17.53 -5.49
CA TRP A 284 23.20 17.97 -5.26
C TRP A 284 24.22 16.85 -5.44
N ASN A 285 23.92 15.64 -4.98
CA ASN A 285 24.82 14.49 -5.06
C ASN A 285 24.93 13.92 -6.50
N LEU A 286 23.88 14.08 -7.33
CA LEU A 286 23.87 13.59 -8.70
C LEU A 286 24.42 14.58 -9.73
N LEU A 287 24.50 15.89 -9.41
CA LEU A 287 25.00 16.90 -10.34
C LEU A 287 26.33 16.55 -11.03
N PRO A 288 27.35 15.96 -10.33
CA PRO A 288 28.59 15.57 -10.97
C PRO A 288 28.47 14.38 -11.93
N ALA A 289 27.43 13.56 -11.79
CA ALA A 289 27.25 12.32 -12.55
C ALA A 289 26.39 12.49 -13.82
N TYR A 290 25.67 13.59 -13.94
CA TYR A 290 24.76 13.87 -15.05
C TYR A 290 25.21 15.10 -15.85
N GLU A 291 25.17 15.01 -17.19
CA GLU A 291 25.56 16.10 -18.07
C GLU A 291 24.55 17.27 -18.07
N ALA A 292 23.26 17.01 -17.79
CA ALA A 292 22.20 18.02 -17.88
C ALA A 292 21.43 18.15 -16.55
N ALA A 293 21.56 19.28 -15.87
CA ALA A 293 20.88 19.56 -14.59
C ALA A 293 19.35 19.42 -14.66
N GLY A 294 18.73 19.73 -15.81
CA GLY A 294 17.28 19.57 -15.98
C GLY A 294 16.82 18.10 -15.98
N HIS A 295 17.61 17.21 -16.55
CA HIS A 295 17.35 15.76 -16.53
C HIS A 295 17.52 15.20 -15.12
N THR A 296 18.62 15.57 -14.45
CA THR A 296 18.90 15.20 -13.07
C THR A 296 17.77 15.61 -12.12
N LEU A 297 17.26 16.83 -12.27
CA LEU A 297 16.19 17.34 -11.42
C LEU A 297 14.89 16.54 -11.62
N ARG A 298 14.54 16.23 -12.87
CA ARG A 298 13.33 15.47 -13.20
C ARG A 298 13.39 14.04 -12.62
N ASP A 299 14.50 13.32 -12.86
CA ASP A 299 14.68 11.97 -12.35
C ASP A 299 14.70 11.95 -10.83
N THR A 300 15.36 12.93 -10.20
CA THR A 300 15.38 13.07 -8.74
C THR A 300 13.96 13.26 -8.19
N TRP A 301 13.18 14.19 -8.75
CA TRP A 301 11.79 14.40 -8.32
C TRP A 301 10.93 13.15 -8.48
N PHE A 302 11.05 12.49 -9.63
CA PHE A 302 10.29 11.28 -9.90
C PHE A 302 10.62 10.17 -8.91
N GLN A 303 11.92 9.87 -8.70
CA GLN A 303 12.32 8.78 -7.82
C GLN A 303 12.03 9.08 -6.34
N VAL A 304 12.24 10.31 -5.89
CA VAL A 304 11.85 10.73 -4.54
C VAL A 304 10.34 10.60 -4.35
N ALA A 305 9.52 11.08 -5.29
CA ALA A 305 8.07 10.93 -5.24
C ALA A 305 7.65 9.47 -5.26
N SER A 306 8.25 8.65 -6.11
CA SER A 306 7.96 7.22 -6.23
C SER A 306 8.24 6.47 -4.94
N VAL A 307 9.40 6.69 -4.32
CA VAL A 307 9.81 5.96 -3.11
C VAL A 307 9.05 6.45 -1.87
N VAL A 308 8.90 7.78 -1.68
CA VAL A 308 8.20 8.31 -0.50
C VAL A 308 6.69 8.04 -0.54
N SER A 309 6.11 7.99 -1.74
CA SER A 309 4.72 7.59 -1.93
C SER A 309 4.52 6.08 -1.79
N THR A 310 5.61 5.32 -1.74
CA THR A 310 5.58 3.86 -1.81
C THR A 310 4.92 3.32 -3.09
N SER A 311 4.97 4.10 -4.18
CA SER A 311 4.43 3.67 -5.48
C SER A 311 5.35 2.72 -6.23
N GLY A 312 6.68 2.98 -6.21
CA GLY A 312 7.65 2.07 -6.82
C GLY A 312 7.78 2.19 -8.35
N PHE A 313 7.15 3.16 -9.02
CA PHE A 313 7.43 3.44 -10.42
C PHE A 313 8.87 3.92 -10.64
N SER A 314 9.43 3.66 -11.81
CA SER A 314 10.78 4.06 -12.14
C SER A 314 10.87 4.79 -13.48
N THR A 315 11.76 5.81 -13.54
CA THR A 315 12.23 6.46 -14.77
C THR A 315 13.73 6.28 -14.93
N ALA A 316 14.45 5.97 -13.85
CA ALA A 316 15.88 5.76 -13.81
C ALA A 316 16.23 4.62 -12.87
N ASP A 317 17.35 3.94 -13.13
CA ASP A 317 17.88 2.91 -12.26
C ASP A 317 18.68 3.53 -11.10
N PHE A 318 18.00 3.79 -9.98
CA PHE A 318 18.62 4.35 -8.79
C PHE A 318 19.55 3.36 -8.06
N ALA A 319 19.58 2.08 -8.43
CA ALA A 319 20.55 1.13 -7.90
C ALA A 319 21.98 1.46 -8.36
N GLN A 320 22.12 2.22 -9.46
CA GLN A 320 23.40 2.72 -9.97
C GLN A 320 23.77 4.11 -9.44
N TRP A 321 22.92 4.76 -8.66
CA TRP A 321 23.20 6.08 -8.11
C TRP A 321 24.28 6.04 -7.02
N PRO A 322 24.95 7.17 -6.71
CA PRO A 322 25.91 7.24 -5.61
C PRO A 322 25.28 6.80 -4.28
N VAL A 323 26.07 6.17 -3.42
CA VAL A 323 25.64 5.56 -2.14
C VAL A 323 24.83 6.52 -1.26
N LEU A 324 25.18 7.82 -1.23
CA LEU A 324 24.43 8.81 -0.46
C LEU A 324 22.98 8.92 -0.97
N SER A 325 22.79 8.97 -2.29
CA SER A 325 21.44 9.02 -2.88
C SER A 325 20.64 7.76 -2.60
N GLN A 326 21.26 6.58 -2.68
CA GLN A 326 20.63 5.30 -2.30
C GLN A 326 20.23 5.29 -0.83
N LEU A 327 21.08 5.77 0.07
CA LEU A 327 20.79 5.83 1.51
C LEU A 327 19.62 6.77 1.83
N VAL A 328 19.53 7.91 1.15
CA VAL A 328 18.39 8.83 1.28
C VAL A 328 17.09 8.15 0.81
N LEU A 329 17.12 7.42 -0.32
CA LEU A 329 15.96 6.66 -0.79
C LEU A 329 15.55 5.56 0.20
N ILE A 330 16.51 4.80 0.78
CA ILE A 330 16.21 3.83 1.85
C ILE A 330 15.53 4.53 3.04
N GLY A 331 16.02 5.70 3.45
CA GLY A 331 15.38 6.51 4.51
C GLY A 331 13.92 6.88 4.17
N LEU A 332 13.64 7.19 2.90
CA LEU A 332 12.28 7.46 2.43
C LEU A 332 11.39 6.20 2.39
N MET A 333 11.95 5.00 2.12
CA MET A 333 11.20 3.72 2.23
C MET A 333 10.70 3.47 3.66
N PHE A 334 11.49 3.85 4.67
CA PHE A 334 11.03 3.82 6.06
C PHE A 334 9.97 4.88 6.35
N LEU A 335 10.16 6.10 5.85
CA LEU A 335 9.28 7.23 6.13
C LEU A 335 7.86 6.97 5.62
N GLY A 336 7.73 6.60 4.35
CA GLY A 336 6.45 6.45 3.66
C GLY A 336 5.64 7.74 3.57
N GLY A 337 4.34 7.62 3.29
CA GLY A 337 3.43 8.76 3.18
C GLY A 337 2.78 9.19 4.49
N CYS A 338 1.78 10.08 4.39
CA CYS A 338 0.99 10.54 5.52
C CYS A 338 0.01 9.46 6.01
N ALA A 339 -0.34 9.47 7.28
CA ALA A 339 -1.43 8.65 7.81
C ALA A 339 -2.76 9.00 7.12
N GLY A 340 -3.58 7.98 6.82
CA GLY A 340 -4.82 8.20 6.07
C GLY A 340 -4.62 8.51 4.59
N SER A 341 -3.46 8.18 4.03
CA SER A 341 -3.17 8.09 2.59
C SER A 341 -3.16 6.63 2.12
N THR A 342 -3.03 6.40 0.81
CA THR A 342 -2.86 5.06 0.24
C THR A 342 -1.46 4.49 0.42
N ALA A 343 -0.45 5.34 0.69
CA ALA A 343 0.95 4.96 0.83
C ALA A 343 1.21 3.99 2.00
N GLY A 344 2.27 3.19 1.90
CA GLY A 344 2.79 2.29 2.92
C GLY A 344 3.79 2.97 3.90
N GLY A 345 4.76 2.21 4.40
CA GLY A 345 5.80 2.65 5.32
C GLY A 345 5.34 2.85 6.77
N ILE A 346 6.24 3.33 7.60
CA ILE A 346 5.97 3.59 9.03
C ILE A 346 4.96 4.71 9.23
N LYS A 347 4.80 5.61 8.26
CA LYS A 347 4.01 6.84 8.23
C LYS A 347 4.69 8.04 8.90
N CYS A 348 4.57 9.18 8.21
CA CYS A 348 5.13 10.45 8.67
C CYS A 348 4.68 10.84 10.08
N SER A 349 3.43 10.61 10.45
CA SER A 349 2.88 10.95 11.77
C SER A 349 3.58 10.20 12.90
N ARG A 350 3.90 8.91 12.73
CA ARG A 350 4.60 8.12 13.76
C ARG A 350 6.03 8.60 13.94
N ILE A 351 6.74 8.85 12.84
CA ILE A 351 8.12 9.37 12.90
C ILE A 351 8.13 10.75 13.58
N LEU A 352 7.20 11.63 13.22
CA LEU A 352 7.07 12.95 13.85
C LEU A 352 6.79 12.84 15.35
N LEU A 353 5.91 11.92 15.78
CA LEU A 353 5.64 11.67 17.20
C LEU A 353 6.88 11.15 17.92
N MET A 354 7.64 10.22 17.33
CA MET A 354 8.89 9.71 17.90
C MET A 354 9.94 10.81 18.08
N LEU A 355 10.12 11.68 17.08
CA LEU A 355 11.03 12.82 17.16
C LEU A 355 10.61 13.79 18.28
N ARG A 356 9.29 14.04 18.42
CA ARG A 356 8.78 14.89 19.53
C ARG A 356 8.93 14.23 20.90
N CYS A 357 8.76 12.91 21.00
CA CYS A 357 9.04 12.16 22.22
C CYS A 357 10.51 12.22 22.60
N ALA A 358 11.43 12.03 21.65
CA ALA A 358 12.87 12.18 21.89
C ALA A 358 13.21 13.59 22.37
N GLY A 359 12.69 14.63 21.72
CA GLY A 359 12.85 16.03 22.15
C GLY A 359 12.27 16.30 23.53
N ARG A 360 11.12 15.68 23.88
CA ARG A 360 10.56 15.74 25.25
C ARG A 360 11.50 15.12 26.29
N SER A 361 12.03 13.93 25.98
CA SER A 361 12.94 13.20 26.86
C SER A 361 14.25 13.97 27.11
N LEU A 362 14.87 14.52 26.06
CA LEU A 362 16.04 15.36 26.17
C LEU A 362 15.76 16.65 26.99
N SER A 363 14.59 17.26 26.76
CA SER A 363 14.20 18.45 27.55
C SER A 363 13.97 18.14 29.02
N ARG A 364 13.47 16.93 29.37
CA ARG A 364 13.32 16.50 30.77
C ARG A 364 14.66 16.26 31.46
N LEU A 365 15.66 15.80 30.73
CA LEU A 365 17.03 15.66 31.28
C LEU A 365 17.61 17.03 31.63
N SER A 366 17.36 18.05 30.81
CA SER A 366 17.87 19.41 31.07
C SER A 366 17.02 20.16 32.12
N HIS A 367 15.70 19.90 32.14
CA HIS A 367 14.73 20.57 33.03
C HIS A 367 13.79 19.54 33.66
N PRO A 368 14.18 18.83 34.72
CA PRO A 368 13.44 17.69 35.32
C PRO A 368 12.01 18.03 35.78
N ARG A 369 11.77 19.29 36.14
CA ARG A 369 10.46 19.76 36.63
C ARG A 369 9.51 20.22 35.48
N ALA A 370 9.98 20.26 34.23
CA ALA A 370 9.16 20.70 33.09
C ALA A 370 8.16 19.61 32.68
N THR A 371 6.87 19.90 32.75
CA THR A 371 5.80 19.05 32.26
C THR A 371 5.51 19.36 30.78
N LYS A 372 6.32 18.81 29.86
CA LYS A 372 6.08 18.95 28.41
C LYS A 372 5.18 17.83 27.92
N VAL A 373 4.07 18.20 27.27
CA VAL A 373 3.13 17.28 26.62
C VAL A 373 3.45 17.22 25.13
N VAL A 374 3.48 16.02 24.55
CA VAL A 374 3.61 15.82 23.09
C VAL A 374 2.29 16.23 22.45
N LYS A 375 2.36 17.07 21.41
CA LYS A 375 1.18 17.55 20.67
C LYS A 375 1.30 17.13 19.21
N LEU A 376 0.15 16.90 18.55
CA LEU A 376 0.03 16.73 17.10
C LEU A 376 -1.12 17.61 16.62
N ASP A 377 -0.91 18.42 15.60
CA ASP A 377 -1.88 19.43 15.10
C ASP A 377 -2.46 20.32 16.22
N GLY A 378 -1.60 20.69 17.19
CA GLY A 378 -1.96 21.51 18.35
C GLY A 378 -2.70 20.79 19.47
N LYS A 379 -3.06 19.51 19.31
CA LYS A 379 -3.75 18.68 20.31
C LYS A 379 -2.74 17.82 21.08
N ALA A 380 -2.96 17.66 22.38
CA ALA A 380 -2.18 16.74 23.20
C ALA A 380 -2.46 15.30 22.78
N VAL A 381 -1.41 14.50 22.66
CA VAL A 381 -1.48 13.07 22.38
C VAL A 381 -1.37 12.32 23.70
N ASP A 382 -2.27 11.37 23.93
CA ASP A 382 -2.29 10.54 25.13
C ASP A 382 -1.10 9.56 25.18
N GLU A 383 -0.66 9.20 26.37
CA GLU A 383 0.50 8.32 26.58
C GLU A 383 0.27 6.91 26.03
N ASP A 384 -0.97 6.40 26.02
CA ASP A 384 -1.32 5.09 25.44
C ASP A 384 -1.08 5.06 23.92
N THR A 385 -1.44 6.14 23.23
CA THR A 385 -1.12 6.30 21.79
C THR A 385 0.39 6.35 21.57
N LEU A 386 1.15 7.09 22.39
CA LEU A 386 2.60 7.17 22.28
C LEU A 386 3.26 5.79 22.54
N ASN A 387 2.79 5.05 23.53
CA ASN A 387 3.24 3.68 23.81
C ASN A 387 2.95 2.74 22.64
N THR A 388 1.78 2.83 22.03
CA THR A 388 1.40 2.05 20.84
C THR A 388 2.33 2.35 19.66
N VAL A 389 2.68 3.63 19.44
CA VAL A 389 3.65 4.02 18.41
C VAL A 389 5.02 3.43 18.70
N PHE A 390 5.47 3.45 19.94
CA PHE A 390 6.75 2.86 20.33
C PHE A 390 6.79 1.34 20.11
N VAL A 391 5.75 0.63 20.53
CA VAL A 391 5.60 -0.83 20.31
C VAL A 391 5.58 -1.13 18.80
N PHE A 392 4.89 -0.32 17.98
CA PHE A 392 4.91 -0.47 16.54
C PHE A 392 6.32 -0.40 15.95
N PHE A 393 7.15 0.57 16.38
CA PHE A 393 8.55 0.67 15.94
C PHE A 393 9.36 -0.57 16.34
N CYS A 394 9.25 -1.02 17.58
CA CYS A 394 9.95 -2.24 18.03
C CYS A 394 9.56 -3.45 17.18
N LEU A 395 8.28 -3.67 16.95
CA LEU A 395 7.77 -4.79 16.14
C LEU A 395 8.21 -4.65 14.68
N PHE A 396 8.16 -3.45 14.10
CA PHE A 396 8.59 -3.21 12.72
C PHE A 396 10.05 -3.64 12.50
N PHE A 397 10.97 -3.22 13.38
CA PHE A 397 12.38 -3.58 13.25
C PHE A 397 12.64 -5.06 13.56
N LEU A 398 11.91 -5.68 14.49
CA LEU A 398 11.98 -7.13 14.74
C LEU A 398 11.52 -7.93 13.52
N LEU A 399 10.42 -7.53 12.88
CA LEU A 399 9.89 -8.18 11.67
C LEU A 399 10.82 -7.97 10.48
N LEU A 400 11.39 -6.77 10.33
CA LEU A 400 12.37 -6.47 9.30
C LEU A 400 13.63 -7.34 9.46
N GLY A 401 14.19 -7.40 10.68
CA GLY A 401 15.35 -8.24 10.97
C GLY A 401 15.07 -9.72 10.76
N GLY A 402 13.95 -10.22 11.27
CA GLY A 402 13.52 -11.60 11.07
C GLY A 402 13.27 -11.97 9.60
N GLY A 403 12.60 -11.09 8.85
CA GLY A 403 12.39 -11.25 7.41
C GLY A 403 13.70 -11.27 6.63
N CYS A 404 14.61 -10.33 6.93
CA CYS A 404 15.93 -10.27 6.33
C CYS A 404 16.73 -11.56 6.58
N LEU A 405 16.77 -12.05 7.82
CA LEU A 405 17.46 -13.30 8.16
C LEU A 405 16.92 -14.51 7.38
N LEU A 406 15.60 -14.61 7.21
CA LEU A 406 15.00 -15.70 6.45
C LEU A 406 15.31 -15.58 4.94
N VAL A 407 15.32 -14.38 4.39
CA VAL A 407 15.67 -14.14 2.98
C VAL A 407 17.15 -14.40 2.70
N CYS A 408 18.04 -14.13 3.66
CA CYS A 408 19.47 -14.45 3.54
C CYS A 408 19.76 -15.95 3.34
N LEU A 409 18.80 -16.85 3.65
CA LEU A 409 18.94 -18.29 3.38
C LEU A 409 19.03 -18.62 1.88
N ASP A 410 18.54 -17.74 1.02
CA ASP A 410 18.64 -17.89 -0.44
C ASP A 410 20.06 -17.58 -0.99
N GLY A 411 20.97 -17.05 -0.16
CA GLY A 411 22.37 -16.77 -0.53
C GLY A 411 22.58 -15.45 -1.28
N PHE A 412 21.59 -14.55 -1.32
CA PHE A 412 21.76 -13.19 -1.85
C PHE A 412 22.67 -12.34 -0.98
N ASP A 413 23.21 -11.27 -1.55
CA ASP A 413 23.98 -10.26 -0.81
C ASP A 413 23.11 -9.52 0.24
N LEU A 414 23.78 -8.88 1.20
CA LEU A 414 23.10 -8.20 2.29
C LEU A 414 22.18 -7.07 1.79
N THR A 415 22.63 -6.33 0.76
CA THR A 415 21.85 -5.22 0.18
C THR A 415 20.54 -5.71 -0.40
N THR A 416 20.58 -6.77 -1.20
CA THR A 416 19.40 -7.41 -1.80
C THR A 416 18.47 -7.96 -0.71
N SER A 417 19.00 -8.75 0.24
CA SER A 417 18.20 -9.37 1.29
C SER A 417 17.53 -8.35 2.21
N PHE A 418 18.29 -7.33 2.64
CA PHE A 418 17.77 -6.26 3.50
C PHE A 418 16.73 -5.41 2.79
N THR A 419 17.02 -4.96 1.58
CA THR A 419 16.09 -4.10 0.84
C THR A 419 14.86 -4.86 0.34
N ALA A 420 14.95 -6.16 0.02
CA ALA A 420 13.80 -7.00 -0.28
C ALA A 420 12.85 -7.11 0.92
N ALA A 421 13.38 -7.37 2.12
CA ALA A 421 12.58 -7.41 3.34
C ALA A 421 11.97 -6.03 3.68
N LEU A 422 12.76 -4.96 3.54
CA LEU A 422 12.32 -3.58 3.81
C LEU A 422 11.22 -3.15 2.85
N THR A 423 11.41 -3.33 1.55
CA THR A 423 10.44 -2.88 0.55
C THR A 423 9.11 -3.64 0.65
N CYS A 424 9.15 -4.94 0.96
CA CYS A 424 7.95 -5.74 1.19
C CYS A 424 7.22 -5.33 2.48
N LEU A 425 7.94 -5.06 3.57
CA LEU A 425 7.34 -4.64 4.84
C LEU A 425 6.83 -3.19 4.79
N SER A 426 7.46 -2.32 4.01
CA SER A 426 7.07 -0.92 3.80
C SER A 426 6.09 -0.74 2.63
N ASN A 427 5.80 -1.79 1.85
CA ASN A 427 4.95 -1.77 0.66
C ASN A 427 5.41 -0.73 -0.40
N VAL A 428 6.69 -0.76 -0.79
CA VAL A 428 7.29 0.22 -1.73
C VAL A 428 7.42 -0.33 -3.16
N GLY A 429 7.80 -1.61 -3.31
CA GLY A 429 8.04 -2.27 -4.59
C GLY A 429 9.53 -2.52 -4.85
N PRO A 430 10.25 -1.62 -5.51
CA PRO A 430 11.68 -1.83 -5.77
C PRO A 430 12.54 -1.61 -4.53
N GLY A 431 13.63 -2.37 -4.44
CA GLY A 431 14.71 -2.22 -3.46
C GLY A 431 16.02 -1.81 -4.14
N LEU A 432 17.11 -2.44 -3.73
CA LEU A 432 18.45 -2.32 -4.31
C LEU A 432 19.00 -3.72 -4.63
N GLY A 433 20.07 -3.78 -5.41
CA GLY A 433 20.65 -5.03 -5.89
C GLY A 433 19.71 -5.75 -6.85
N GLU A 434 19.51 -7.06 -6.68
CA GLU A 434 18.66 -7.90 -7.54
C GLU A 434 17.18 -7.49 -7.57
N VAL A 435 16.70 -6.82 -6.52
CA VAL A 435 15.35 -6.28 -6.39
C VAL A 435 15.26 -4.78 -6.71
N GLY A 436 16.27 -4.26 -7.40
CA GLY A 436 16.29 -2.87 -7.85
C GLY A 436 15.18 -2.52 -8.84
N PRO A 437 15.13 -1.26 -9.34
CA PRO A 437 14.07 -0.79 -10.25
C PRO A 437 13.94 -1.59 -11.54
N MET A 438 15.03 -2.19 -12.01
CA MET A 438 15.07 -3.05 -13.20
C MET A 438 15.09 -4.55 -12.86
N GLY A 439 15.08 -4.88 -11.56
CA GLY A 439 15.10 -6.25 -11.05
C GLY A 439 13.71 -6.82 -10.80
N ASN A 440 13.66 -8.05 -10.31
CA ASN A 440 12.41 -8.73 -9.95
C ASN A 440 12.66 -9.80 -8.86
N PHE A 441 11.56 -10.38 -8.36
CA PHE A 441 11.61 -11.39 -7.29
C PHE A 441 11.54 -12.84 -7.81
N ALA A 442 11.77 -13.10 -9.09
CA ALA A 442 11.67 -14.43 -9.68
C ALA A 442 12.67 -15.43 -9.08
N ALA A 443 13.90 -14.98 -8.84
CA ALA A 443 15.01 -15.82 -8.35
C ALA A 443 14.87 -16.27 -6.89
N PHE A 444 13.98 -15.67 -6.10
CA PHE A 444 13.78 -16.02 -4.69
C PHE A 444 13.14 -17.40 -4.54
N SER A 445 13.53 -18.13 -3.49
CA SER A 445 12.96 -19.43 -3.16
C SER A 445 11.47 -19.32 -2.80
N PRO A 446 10.71 -20.44 -2.89
CA PRO A 446 9.31 -20.45 -2.44
C PRO A 446 9.15 -20.04 -0.97
N LEU A 447 10.11 -20.37 -0.10
CA LEU A 447 10.10 -19.95 1.31
C LEU A 447 10.20 -18.42 1.42
N SER A 448 11.19 -17.83 0.77
CA SER A 448 11.37 -16.37 0.79
C SER A 448 10.18 -15.63 0.19
N LYS A 449 9.58 -16.14 -0.90
CA LYS A 449 8.35 -15.57 -1.47
C LYS A 449 7.18 -15.58 -0.49
N VAL A 450 7.00 -16.66 0.28
CA VAL A 450 5.96 -16.72 1.32
C VAL A 450 6.26 -15.75 2.46
N VAL A 451 7.51 -15.69 2.94
CA VAL A 451 7.93 -14.75 4.00
C VAL A 451 7.71 -13.30 3.56
N LEU A 452 8.13 -12.94 2.35
CA LEU A 452 7.95 -11.61 1.79
C LEU A 452 6.46 -11.27 1.58
N SER A 453 5.64 -12.24 1.13
CA SER A 453 4.18 -12.07 1.01
C SER A 453 3.54 -11.78 2.38
N LEU A 454 3.95 -12.49 3.43
CA LEU A 454 3.49 -12.21 4.78
C LEU A 454 3.97 -10.83 5.27
N ALA A 455 5.21 -10.43 4.94
CA ALA A 455 5.73 -9.10 5.26
C ALA A 455 4.89 -7.99 4.59
N MET A 456 4.50 -8.16 3.32
CA MET A 456 3.61 -7.23 2.60
C MET A 456 2.24 -7.08 3.29
N LEU A 457 1.62 -8.21 3.68
CA LEU A 457 0.34 -8.21 4.41
C LEU A 457 0.45 -7.58 5.79
N ILE A 458 1.53 -7.87 6.53
CA ILE A 458 1.82 -7.30 7.85
C ILE A 458 2.03 -5.78 7.74
N GLY A 459 2.81 -5.33 6.76
CA GLY A 459 3.05 -3.91 6.50
C GLY A 459 1.76 -3.16 6.18
N ARG A 460 0.96 -3.69 5.24
CA ARG A 460 -0.31 -3.07 4.80
C ARG A 460 -1.33 -2.94 5.92
N LEU A 461 -1.45 -3.94 6.78
CA LEU A 461 -2.37 -3.96 7.91
C LEU A 461 -1.80 -3.34 9.19
N GLU A 462 -0.68 -2.63 9.08
CA GLU A 462 -0.04 -1.95 10.21
C GLU A 462 0.26 -2.88 11.39
N ILE A 463 0.77 -4.07 11.10
CA ILE A 463 1.31 -5.08 12.02
C ILE A 463 0.26 -5.75 12.91
N PHE A 464 -0.50 -4.99 13.72
CA PHE A 464 -1.36 -5.53 14.78
C PHE A 464 -2.45 -6.51 14.30
N PRO A 465 -3.24 -6.24 13.23
CA PRO A 465 -4.28 -7.16 12.76
C PRO A 465 -3.74 -8.52 12.32
N MET A 466 -2.54 -8.55 11.74
CA MET A 466 -1.89 -9.80 11.34
C MET A 466 -1.31 -10.54 12.53
N LEU A 467 -0.62 -9.87 13.46
CA LEU A 467 -0.03 -10.53 14.63
C LEU A 467 -1.08 -11.12 15.57
N ILE A 468 -2.26 -10.51 15.68
CA ILE A 468 -3.38 -11.03 16.45
C ILE A 468 -3.81 -12.41 15.94
N LEU A 469 -3.72 -12.71 14.65
CA LEU A 469 -4.03 -14.03 14.09
C LEU A 469 -3.13 -15.14 14.66
N PHE A 470 -1.87 -14.82 14.92
CA PHE A 470 -0.89 -15.79 15.45
C PHE A 470 -0.92 -15.90 16.97
N SER A 471 -1.67 -15.04 17.67
CA SER A 471 -1.79 -15.11 19.13
C SER A 471 -2.78 -16.18 19.59
N PRO A 472 -2.36 -17.20 20.35
CA PRO A 472 -3.26 -18.23 20.89
C PRO A 472 -4.38 -17.65 21.77
N ALA A 473 -4.12 -16.53 22.45
CA ALA A 473 -5.10 -15.84 23.27
C ALA A 473 -6.31 -15.32 22.47
N THR A 474 -6.11 -15.05 21.17
CA THR A 474 -7.18 -14.61 20.27
C THR A 474 -8.25 -15.68 20.09
N TRP A 475 -7.86 -16.95 20.04
CA TRP A 475 -8.71 -18.08 19.71
C TRP A 475 -9.34 -18.77 20.93
N ARG A 476 -8.85 -18.47 22.14
CA ARG A 476 -9.42 -19.03 23.38
C ARG A 476 -10.76 -18.38 23.70
N ARG A 477 -11.76 -19.20 24.05
CA ARG A 477 -13.02 -18.75 24.66
C ARG A 477 -12.74 -18.31 26.09
N HIS A 478 -13.07 -17.11 26.46
CA HIS A 478 -13.34 -16.70 27.82
C HIS A 478 -14.83 -16.75 28.06
#